data_1e3f39ed2b1213e66c8280dea3f8396e
#
_entry.id   1e3f39ed2b1213e66c8280dea3f8396e
#
_cell.length_a   1.000
_cell.length_b   1.000
_cell.length_c   1.000
_cell.angle_alpha   90.00
_cell.angle_beta   90.00
_cell.angle_gamma   90.00
#
_symmetry.space_group_name_H-M   'P 1'
#
loop_
_entity.id
_entity.type
_entity.pdbx_description
1 polymer ?
#
loop_
_entity_poly.entity_id
_entity_poly.type
_entity_poly.pdbx_seq_one_letter_code
_entity_poly.pdbx_strand_id
1 'polypeptide(L)'
;LKMTVHGLVYDMTAKAAREAALGAGGILHYVTAGRLRRTDLAKIKEIRPNLILIAGGVDYGERDTAIANAEMIRSMNLKIPVVYAGNVENQEEMRLIFPEEEGEQLYIVENVYPKIDALNVEPCRKVIQDAFEQNITHAPGMEHVREMVTGPIIPTPGAVMECTKLLYEYLGDLIVLDVGGATTDLHSVTVESDQVARLMISPEPKAKRTVEGDLGVYVNRWKVVESIGEEKLREQCREQGFSMEHALETYRAIPKTEEEVKLVELLTREAVVKAAERHAGRLRYIYGPSGRSTVAEGKDLTQVKYIVGTGGALTRLPHREEIMREITRCNESGMLLLPGEHAQILVDHDYIMASLGVLSKRYPQAAARLLEQSLGITFPERKAEE
;
A
#
# COMPACT_ATOMS: atom_id res chain seq x y z
N LEU A 1 -6.70 -0.98 10.43
CA LEU A 1 -7.65 0.12 10.39
C LEU A 1 -8.55 -0.02 9.17
N LYS A 2 -9.84 -0.40 9.38
CA LYS A 2 -10.83 -0.46 8.29
C LYS A 2 -11.23 0.95 7.88
N MET A 3 -11.14 1.27 6.59
CA MET A 3 -11.44 2.60 6.10
C MET A 3 -12.43 2.58 4.93
N THR A 4 -13.20 3.67 4.81
CA THR A 4 -13.91 4.02 3.58
C THR A 4 -13.44 5.39 3.10
N VAL A 5 -13.41 5.57 1.78
CA VAL A 5 -12.91 6.77 1.12
C VAL A 5 -13.98 7.31 0.17
N HIS A 6 -14.25 8.59 0.26
CA HIS A 6 -15.29 9.27 -0.51
C HIS A 6 -14.71 10.52 -1.18
N GLY A 7 -14.58 10.50 -2.50
CA GLY A 7 -14.01 11.58 -3.30
C GLY A 7 -15.00 12.16 -4.31
N LEU A 8 -14.58 13.20 -5.03
CA LEU A 8 -15.39 13.82 -6.08
C LEU A 8 -15.27 13.08 -7.42
N VAL A 9 -14.04 12.86 -7.88
CA VAL A 9 -13.71 12.21 -9.16
C VAL A 9 -12.83 11.01 -8.88
N TYR A 10 -13.16 9.86 -9.51
CA TYR A 10 -12.52 8.58 -9.19
C TYR A 10 -11.01 8.60 -9.45
N ASP A 11 -10.58 9.07 -10.63
CA ASP A 11 -9.18 9.05 -11.04
C ASP A 11 -8.36 10.26 -10.54
N MET A 12 -8.96 11.13 -9.73
CA MET A 12 -8.35 12.33 -9.15
C MET A 12 -8.42 12.30 -7.62
N THR A 13 -9.39 12.96 -7.04
CA THR A 13 -9.53 13.13 -5.58
C THR A 13 -9.76 11.83 -4.83
N ALA A 14 -10.58 10.91 -5.37
CA ALA A 14 -10.78 9.59 -4.75
C ALA A 14 -9.51 8.73 -4.84
N LYS A 15 -8.78 8.77 -5.97
CA LYS A 15 -7.48 8.11 -6.13
C LYS A 15 -6.46 8.67 -5.15
N ALA A 16 -6.32 10.00 -5.04
CA ALA A 16 -5.40 10.64 -4.11
C ALA A 16 -5.67 10.26 -2.65
N ALA A 17 -6.93 10.29 -2.25
CA ALA A 17 -7.36 9.90 -0.90
C ALA A 17 -7.11 8.40 -0.63
N ARG A 18 -7.34 7.53 -1.64
CA ARG A 18 -7.01 6.11 -1.58
C ARG A 18 -5.51 5.89 -1.36
N GLU A 19 -4.65 6.59 -2.10
CA GLU A 19 -3.20 6.50 -1.97
C GLU A 19 -2.73 6.98 -0.57
N ALA A 20 -3.35 8.03 -0.04
CA ALA A 20 -3.08 8.48 1.33
C ALA A 20 -3.44 7.39 2.35
N ALA A 21 -4.64 6.83 2.26
CA ALA A 21 -5.14 5.81 3.20
C ALA A 21 -4.29 4.51 3.16
N LEU A 22 -3.97 4.01 1.96
CA LEU A 22 -3.13 2.83 1.79
C LEU A 22 -1.71 3.07 2.30
N GLY A 23 -1.10 4.20 1.95
CA GLY A 23 0.25 4.56 2.40
C GLY A 23 0.37 4.74 3.92
N ALA A 24 -0.71 5.10 4.61
CA ALA A 24 -0.79 5.15 6.07
C ALA A 24 -0.95 3.78 6.73
N GLY A 25 -1.14 2.70 5.96
CA GLY A 25 -1.38 1.36 6.49
C GLY A 25 -2.87 1.01 6.67
N GLY A 26 -3.78 1.83 6.14
CA GLY A 26 -5.22 1.54 6.14
C GLY A 26 -5.59 0.34 5.26
N ILE A 27 -6.69 -0.32 5.60
CA ILE A 27 -7.34 -1.35 4.79
C ILE A 27 -8.62 -0.76 4.22
N LEU A 28 -8.64 -0.58 2.90
CA LEU A 28 -9.80 0.01 2.23
C LEU A 28 -10.86 -1.05 1.95
N HIS A 29 -12.06 -0.81 2.47
CA HIS A 29 -13.22 -1.66 2.24
C HIS A 29 -14.20 -1.07 1.22
N TYR A 30 -14.19 0.26 1.05
CA TYR A 30 -15.09 0.91 0.10
C TYR A 30 -14.53 2.26 -0.36
N VAL A 31 -14.59 2.50 -1.66
CA VAL A 31 -14.21 3.77 -2.29
C VAL A 31 -15.36 4.23 -3.16
N THR A 32 -15.76 5.49 -3.03
CA THR A 32 -16.78 6.12 -3.89
C THR A 32 -16.26 7.39 -4.52
N ALA A 33 -16.88 7.77 -5.63
CA ALA A 33 -16.67 9.04 -6.30
C ALA A 33 -18.03 9.70 -6.62
N GLY A 34 -18.09 11.02 -6.46
CA GLY A 34 -19.31 11.80 -6.60
C GLY A 34 -20.21 11.77 -5.36
N ARG A 35 -21.47 12.13 -5.52
CA ARG A 35 -22.45 12.15 -4.44
C ARG A 35 -22.78 10.75 -3.93
N LEU A 36 -22.73 10.58 -2.61
CA LEU A 36 -23.15 9.35 -1.94
C LEU A 36 -24.65 9.10 -2.18
N ARG A 37 -24.99 7.83 -2.26
CA ARG A 37 -26.37 7.34 -2.40
C ARG A 37 -26.78 6.58 -1.15
N ARG A 38 -28.08 6.34 -0.98
CA ARG A 38 -28.59 5.52 0.14
C ARG A 38 -27.97 4.13 0.20
N THR A 39 -27.65 3.54 -0.96
CA THR A 39 -26.93 2.24 -1.07
C THR A 39 -25.53 2.31 -0.54
N ASP A 40 -24.83 3.45 -0.72
CA ASP A 40 -23.47 3.66 -0.21
C ASP A 40 -23.48 3.76 1.32
N LEU A 41 -24.46 4.49 1.87
CA LEU A 41 -24.66 4.57 3.33
C LEU A 41 -24.96 3.20 3.94
N ALA A 42 -25.76 2.37 3.28
CA ALA A 42 -26.03 1.00 3.74
C ALA A 42 -24.75 0.18 3.80
N LYS A 43 -23.89 0.28 2.78
CA LYS A 43 -22.59 -0.38 2.75
C LYS A 43 -21.64 0.13 3.84
N ILE A 44 -21.57 1.45 4.07
CA ILE A 44 -20.75 2.03 5.14
C ILE A 44 -21.20 1.50 6.50
N LYS A 45 -22.52 1.39 6.74
CA LYS A 45 -23.09 0.81 7.96
C LYS A 45 -22.75 -0.67 8.14
N GLU A 46 -22.75 -1.45 7.06
CA GLU A 46 -22.39 -2.86 7.05
C GLU A 46 -20.88 -3.05 7.36
N ILE A 47 -20.02 -2.27 6.69
CA ILE A 47 -18.56 -2.32 6.86
C ILE A 47 -18.15 -1.93 8.27
N ARG A 48 -18.84 -0.96 8.89
CA ARG A 48 -18.47 -0.36 10.18
C ARG A 48 -17.00 0.06 10.18
N PRO A 49 -16.60 1.05 9.36
CA PRO A 49 -15.21 1.47 9.29
C PRO A 49 -14.76 2.07 10.63
N ASN A 50 -13.47 2.02 10.88
CA ASN A 50 -12.84 2.68 12.03
C ASN A 50 -12.55 4.15 11.72
N LEU A 51 -12.45 4.52 10.44
CA LEU A 51 -12.16 5.86 9.96
C LEU A 51 -12.80 6.08 8.60
N ILE A 52 -13.38 7.25 8.40
CA ILE A 52 -13.95 7.70 7.13
C ILE A 52 -13.10 8.84 6.60
N LEU A 53 -12.64 8.75 5.34
CA LEU A 53 -11.90 9.81 4.66
C LEU A 53 -12.79 10.45 3.59
N ILE A 54 -13.00 11.75 3.72
CA ILE A 54 -13.73 12.59 2.75
C ILE A 54 -12.73 13.49 2.04
N ALA A 55 -12.70 13.41 0.71
CA ALA A 55 -11.92 14.28 -0.16
C ALA A 55 -12.81 14.76 -1.30
N GLY A 56 -12.57 15.96 -1.80
CA GLY A 56 -13.35 16.43 -2.94
C GLY A 56 -13.08 17.88 -3.30
N GLY A 57 -13.10 18.14 -4.60
CA GLY A 57 -12.71 19.40 -5.17
C GLY A 57 -11.21 19.70 -5.08
N VAL A 58 -10.65 20.38 -6.07
CA VAL A 58 -9.39 21.11 -5.90
C VAL A 58 -9.64 22.34 -5.03
N ASP A 59 -8.61 22.92 -4.46
CA ASP A 59 -8.76 24.15 -3.67
C ASP A 59 -9.37 25.26 -4.54
N TYR A 60 -10.35 25.96 -3.97
CA TYR A 60 -11.16 26.99 -4.64
C TYR A 60 -12.01 26.48 -5.81
N GLY A 61 -12.17 25.16 -5.96
CA GLY A 61 -13.00 24.51 -6.99
C GLY A 61 -14.37 24.07 -6.48
N GLU A 62 -14.81 22.88 -6.90
CA GLU A 62 -16.12 22.33 -6.55
C GLU A 62 -16.22 22.09 -5.02
N ARG A 63 -17.33 22.46 -4.42
CA ARG A 63 -17.56 22.50 -2.96
C ARG A 63 -18.69 21.58 -2.50
N ASP A 64 -19.77 21.52 -3.28
CA ASP A 64 -21.07 21.01 -2.82
C ASP A 64 -21.09 19.50 -2.60
N THR A 65 -20.35 18.75 -3.41
CA THR A 65 -20.35 17.28 -3.32
C THR A 65 -19.74 16.80 -2.01
N ALA A 66 -18.62 17.39 -1.58
CA ALA A 66 -17.97 17.00 -0.32
C ALA A 66 -18.83 17.36 0.89
N ILE A 67 -19.46 18.54 0.88
CA ILE A 67 -20.40 18.99 1.91
C ILE A 67 -21.60 18.03 2.00
N ALA A 68 -22.26 17.76 0.87
CA ALA A 68 -23.40 16.84 0.82
C ALA A 68 -23.05 15.43 1.31
N ASN A 69 -21.85 14.94 0.97
CA ASN A 69 -21.36 13.64 1.45
C ASN A 69 -21.12 13.65 2.96
N ALA A 70 -20.56 14.72 3.50
CA ALA A 70 -20.35 14.91 4.92
C ALA A 70 -21.67 14.92 5.70
N GLU A 71 -22.67 15.66 5.23
CA GLU A 71 -24.03 15.69 5.81
C GLU A 71 -24.68 14.30 5.82
N MET A 72 -24.58 13.57 4.71
CA MET A 72 -25.11 12.20 4.61
C MET A 72 -24.40 11.25 5.58
N ILE A 73 -23.08 11.33 5.70
CA ILE A 73 -22.29 10.53 6.66
C ILE A 73 -22.69 10.90 8.08
N ARG A 74 -22.80 12.18 8.40
CA ARG A 74 -23.23 12.67 9.71
C ARG A 74 -24.63 12.17 10.09
N SER A 75 -25.56 12.13 9.13
CA SER A 75 -26.92 11.64 9.33
C SER A 75 -27.00 10.18 9.78
N MET A 76 -25.95 9.37 9.57
CA MET A 76 -25.91 8.00 10.04
C MET A 76 -25.69 7.87 11.55
N ASN A 77 -25.19 8.90 12.20
CA ASN A 77 -24.92 8.97 13.66
C ASN A 77 -24.05 7.80 14.18
N LEU A 78 -23.01 7.44 13.42
CA LEU A 78 -22.18 6.26 13.73
C LEU A 78 -21.03 6.55 14.69
N LYS A 79 -20.77 7.82 15.04
CA LYS A 79 -19.63 8.24 15.90
C LYS A 79 -18.28 7.70 15.43
N ILE A 80 -18.08 7.64 14.13
CA ILE A 80 -16.84 7.21 13.51
C ILE A 80 -15.99 8.45 13.22
N PRO A 81 -14.69 8.46 13.56
CA PRO A 81 -13.80 9.56 13.21
C PRO A 81 -13.78 9.84 11.71
N VAL A 82 -13.81 11.12 11.35
CA VAL A 82 -13.81 11.59 9.97
C VAL A 82 -12.54 12.39 9.72
N VAL A 83 -11.81 12.07 8.66
CA VAL A 83 -10.74 12.91 8.12
C VAL A 83 -11.28 13.65 6.91
N TYR A 84 -11.15 14.95 6.90
CA TYR A 84 -11.44 15.79 5.75
C TYR A 84 -10.14 16.27 5.12
N ALA A 85 -9.90 15.90 3.87
CA ALA A 85 -8.70 16.22 3.09
C ALA A 85 -9.07 16.72 1.68
N GLY A 86 -10.04 17.62 1.61
CA GLY A 86 -10.56 18.23 0.36
C GLY A 86 -10.37 19.74 0.32
N ASN A 87 -11.16 20.37 -0.55
CA ASN A 87 -11.13 21.81 -0.81
C ASN A 87 -11.07 22.65 0.48
N VAL A 88 -10.08 23.53 0.57
CA VAL A 88 -9.82 24.38 1.73
C VAL A 88 -11.01 25.26 2.11
N GLU A 89 -11.82 25.70 1.15
CA GLU A 89 -13.00 26.53 1.40
C GLU A 89 -14.13 25.83 2.17
N ASN A 90 -14.12 24.48 2.23
CA ASN A 90 -15.15 23.73 2.94
C ASN A 90 -14.80 23.46 4.41
N GLN A 91 -13.62 23.85 4.89
CA GLN A 91 -13.14 23.46 6.22
C GLN A 91 -14.06 23.97 7.35
N GLU A 92 -14.55 25.21 7.27
CA GLU A 92 -15.46 25.74 8.27
C GLU A 92 -16.82 25.04 8.26
N GLU A 93 -17.34 24.73 7.07
CA GLU A 93 -18.60 23.97 6.94
C GLU A 93 -18.46 22.55 7.50
N MET A 94 -17.31 21.90 7.31
CA MET A 94 -17.04 20.60 7.90
C MET A 94 -17.06 20.65 9.44
N ARG A 95 -16.54 21.72 10.06
CA ARG A 95 -16.60 21.89 11.53
C ARG A 95 -18.04 22.07 12.03
N LEU A 96 -18.88 22.72 11.25
CA LEU A 96 -20.33 22.89 11.59
C LEU A 96 -21.07 21.54 11.46
N ILE A 97 -20.73 20.71 10.45
CA ILE A 97 -21.36 19.41 10.24
C ILE A 97 -20.93 18.39 11.32
N PHE A 98 -19.68 18.44 11.78
CA PHE A 98 -19.11 17.52 12.78
C PHE A 98 -18.63 18.30 14.02
N PRO A 99 -19.54 18.84 14.85
CA PRO A 99 -19.15 19.61 16.02
C PRO A 99 -18.54 18.74 17.11
N GLU A 100 -17.38 19.15 17.65
CA GLU A 100 -16.70 18.45 18.74
C GLU A 100 -17.55 18.33 20.00
N GLU A 101 -18.36 19.32 20.27
CA GLU A 101 -19.28 19.40 21.42
C GLU A 101 -20.29 18.23 21.43
N GLU A 102 -20.60 17.65 20.28
CA GLU A 102 -21.47 16.49 20.14
C GLU A 102 -20.70 15.16 20.17
N GLY A 103 -19.41 15.18 20.49
CA GLY A 103 -18.54 14.00 20.55
C GLY A 103 -18.19 13.44 19.19
N GLU A 104 -18.23 14.26 18.14
CA GLU A 104 -17.72 13.92 16.81
C GLU A 104 -16.21 14.15 16.76
N GLN A 105 -15.50 13.25 16.08
CA GLN A 105 -14.06 13.39 15.86
C GLN A 105 -13.81 13.77 14.41
N LEU A 106 -13.49 15.03 14.16
CA LEU A 106 -13.13 15.54 12.84
C LEU A 106 -11.66 15.95 12.81
N TYR A 107 -10.93 15.40 11.85
CA TYR A 107 -9.56 15.81 11.54
C TYR A 107 -9.56 16.55 10.21
N ILE A 108 -9.25 17.83 10.23
CA ILE A 108 -9.08 18.63 9.00
C ILE A 108 -7.60 18.68 8.66
N VAL A 109 -7.29 18.34 7.42
CA VAL A 109 -5.92 18.29 6.90
C VAL A 109 -5.87 18.97 5.52
N GLU A 110 -4.68 19.28 5.08
CA GLU A 110 -4.46 19.80 3.73
C GLU A 110 -5.07 18.88 2.66
N ASN A 111 -5.57 19.50 1.59
CA ASN A 111 -6.19 18.78 0.48
C ASN A 111 -5.21 17.78 -0.14
N VAL A 112 -5.64 16.53 -0.31
CA VAL A 112 -4.84 15.48 -0.97
C VAL A 112 -4.64 15.71 -2.46
N TYR A 113 -5.49 16.57 -3.06
CA TYR A 113 -5.43 16.94 -4.48
C TYR A 113 -5.71 18.43 -4.65
N PRO A 114 -4.78 19.32 -4.17
CA PRO A 114 -5.04 20.77 -4.07
C PRO A 114 -5.16 21.46 -5.42
N LYS A 115 -4.52 20.95 -6.45
CA LYS A 115 -4.56 21.43 -7.83
C LYS A 115 -4.65 20.25 -8.78
N ILE A 116 -5.08 20.51 -10.02
CA ILE A 116 -5.04 19.52 -11.10
C ILE A 116 -3.60 19.04 -11.26
N ASP A 117 -3.43 17.73 -11.34
CA ASP A 117 -2.14 17.02 -11.46
C ASP A 117 -1.15 17.26 -10.30
N ALA A 118 -1.63 17.66 -9.13
CA ALA A 118 -0.82 17.80 -7.93
C ALA A 118 -1.35 16.92 -6.79
N LEU A 119 -0.52 15.97 -6.34
CA LEU A 119 -0.80 15.12 -5.19
C LEU A 119 -0.14 15.67 -3.92
N ASN A 120 -0.88 15.70 -2.82
CA ASN A 120 -0.41 16.09 -1.49
C ASN A 120 -0.89 15.08 -0.44
N VAL A 121 -0.39 13.85 -0.51
CA VAL A 121 -0.89 12.72 0.30
C VAL A 121 -0.25 12.60 1.68
N GLU A 122 0.96 13.14 1.89
CA GLU A 122 1.72 12.94 3.11
C GLU A 122 1.08 13.53 4.38
N PRO A 123 0.52 14.77 4.37
CA PRO A 123 -0.18 15.29 5.54
C PRO A 123 -1.35 14.40 5.96
N CYS A 124 -2.13 13.92 4.99
CA CYS A 124 -3.27 13.03 5.24
C CYS A 124 -2.80 11.67 5.79
N ARG A 125 -1.71 11.10 5.31
CA ARG A 125 -1.10 9.87 5.84
C ARG A 125 -0.78 9.99 7.31
N LYS A 126 -0.14 11.09 7.71
CA LYS A 126 0.22 11.34 9.10
C LYS A 126 -1.01 11.37 10.00
N VAL A 127 -2.03 12.11 9.62
CA VAL A 127 -3.29 12.21 10.39
C VAL A 127 -3.99 10.85 10.49
N ILE A 128 -4.00 10.05 9.44
CA ILE A 128 -4.56 8.69 9.48
C ILE A 128 -3.77 7.79 10.44
N GLN A 129 -2.43 7.90 10.48
CA GLN A 129 -1.58 7.16 11.43
C GLN A 129 -1.87 7.58 12.87
N ASP A 130 -1.98 8.88 13.14
CA ASP A 130 -2.29 9.42 14.46
C ASP A 130 -3.70 8.97 14.93
N ALA A 131 -4.70 9.00 14.04
CA ALA A 131 -6.05 8.50 14.32
C ALA A 131 -6.06 6.97 14.55
N PHE A 132 -5.20 6.22 13.85
CA PHE A 132 -5.03 4.79 14.12
C PHE A 132 -4.46 4.55 15.51
N GLU A 133 -3.42 5.27 15.90
CA GLU A 133 -2.82 5.14 17.21
C GLU A 133 -3.85 5.41 18.32
N GLN A 134 -4.63 6.47 18.18
CA GLN A 134 -5.71 6.79 19.13
C GLN A 134 -6.76 5.68 19.22
N ASN A 135 -7.18 5.12 18.09
CA ASN A 135 -8.17 4.03 18.06
C ASN A 135 -7.64 2.73 18.68
N ILE A 136 -6.40 2.34 18.37
CA ILE A 136 -5.86 1.05 18.83
C ILE A 136 -5.54 1.08 20.34
N THR A 137 -5.19 2.23 20.88
CA THR A 137 -4.94 2.39 22.32
C THR A 137 -6.18 2.19 23.18
N HIS A 138 -7.38 2.27 22.59
CA HIS A 138 -8.65 2.00 23.27
C HIS A 138 -9.12 0.54 23.14
N ALA A 139 -8.37 -0.32 22.42
CA ALA A 139 -8.69 -1.74 22.37
C ALA A 139 -8.32 -2.43 23.70
N PRO A 140 -9.14 -3.41 24.18
CA PRO A 140 -8.89 -4.09 25.43
C PRO A 140 -7.46 -4.67 25.52
N GLY A 141 -6.72 -4.32 26.57
CA GLY A 141 -5.34 -4.75 26.81
C GLY A 141 -4.26 -3.87 26.15
N MET A 142 -4.63 -2.95 25.30
CA MET A 142 -3.66 -2.04 24.66
C MET A 142 -3.18 -0.93 25.60
N GLU A 143 -3.90 -0.64 26.68
CA GLU A 143 -3.46 0.28 27.71
C GLU A 143 -2.08 -0.12 28.26
N HIS A 144 -1.89 -1.42 28.54
CA HIS A 144 -0.61 -1.94 29.05
C HIS A 144 0.51 -1.82 27.99
N VAL A 145 0.19 -2.06 26.73
CA VAL A 145 1.17 -1.88 25.63
C VAL A 145 1.56 -0.41 25.52
N ARG A 146 0.59 0.51 25.63
CA ARG A 146 0.84 1.96 25.58
C ARG A 146 1.78 2.43 26.69
N GLU A 147 1.63 1.90 27.89
CA GLU A 147 2.51 2.19 29.03
C GLU A 147 3.93 1.68 28.85
N MET A 148 4.12 0.60 28.09
CA MET A 148 5.42 -0.03 27.82
C MET A 148 6.22 0.65 26.73
N VAL A 149 5.59 1.44 25.86
CA VAL A 149 6.24 2.05 24.68
C VAL A 149 6.39 3.56 24.85
N THR A 150 7.49 4.10 24.32
CA THR A 150 7.80 5.53 24.34
C THR A 150 7.61 6.21 22.97
N GLY A 151 7.31 5.42 21.94
CA GLY A 151 7.09 5.87 20.56
C GLY A 151 5.68 5.66 20.07
N PRO A 152 5.36 6.07 18.83
CA PRO A 152 4.05 5.87 18.23
C PRO A 152 3.77 4.38 17.99
N ILE A 153 2.48 4.00 18.08
CA ILE A 153 2.00 2.68 17.68
C ILE A 153 1.41 2.84 16.27
N ILE A 154 2.09 2.33 15.27
CA ILE A 154 1.66 2.42 13.87
C ILE A 154 1.38 1.04 13.28
N PRO A 155 0.48 0.93 12.27
CA PRO A 155 0.21 -0.35 11.62
C PRO A 155 1.46 -0.88 10.94
N THR A 156 1.66 -2.21 10.97
CA THR A 156 2.82 -2.87 10.34
C THR A 156 3.08 -2.39 8.91
N PRO A 157 2.08 -2.29 8.01
CA PRO A 157 2.35 -1.82 6.66
C PRO A 157 2.78 -0.35 6.60
N GLY A 158 2.27 0.50 7.50
CA GLY A 158 2.72 1.88 7.64
C GLY A 158 4.18 1.92 8.11
N ALA A 159 4.56 1.06 9.05
CA ALA A 159 5.93 0.93 9.54
C ALA A 159 6.89 0.45 8.42
N VAL A 160 6.49 -0.54 7.61
CA VAL A 160 7.27 -0.97 6.44
C VAL A 160 7.44 0.17 5.44
N MET A 161 6.41 0.99 5.21
CA MET A 161 6.51 2.17 4.34
C MET A 161 7.54 3.19 4.88
N GLU A 162 7.53 3.46 6.19
CA GLU A 162 8.51 4.36 6.80
C GLU A 162 9.94 3.81 6.66
N CYS A 163 10.12 2.50 6.82
CA CYS A 163 11.39 1.84 6.55
C CYS A 163 11.79 1.94 5.07
N THR A 164 10.84 1.78 4.15
CA THR A 164 11.07 1.93 2.70
C THR A 164 11.52 3.36 2.35
N LYS A 165 10.91 4.38 2.97
CA LYS A 165 11.33 5.77 2.82
C LYS A 165 12.76 5.99 3.34
N LEU A 166 13.10 5.41 4.50
CA LEU A 166 14.45 5.49 5.03
C LEU A 166 15.47 4.84 4.08
N LEU A 167 15.16 3.65 3.53
CA LEU A 167 16.01 2.99 2.54
C LEU A 167 16.21 3.84 1.29
N TYR A 168 15.14 4.50 0.81
CA TYR A 168 15.23 5.39 -0.35
C TYR A 168 16.26 6.50 -0.16
N GLU A 169 16.39 7.05 1.04
CA GLU A 169 17.36 8.11 1.33
C GLU A 169 18.82 7.67 1.12
N TYR A 170 19.10 6.37 1.26
CA TYR A 170 20.45 5.81 1.07
C TYR A 170 20.63 5.15 -0.29
N LEU A 171 19.63 4.43 -0.78
CA LEU A 171 19.74 3.55 -1.94
C LEU A 171 19.12 4.15 -3.23
N GLY A 172 18.24 5.15 -3.10
CA GLY A 172 17.44 5.67 -4.21
C GLY A 172 16.25 4.75 -4.53
N ASP A 173 15.82 4.73 -5.79
CA ASP A 173 14.59 4.07 -6.22
C ASP A 173 14.56 2.58 -5.89
N LEU A 174 13.52 2.17 -5.14
CA LEU A 174 13.36 0.79 -4.68
C LEU A 174 11.89 0.38 -4.53
N ILE A 175 11.70 -0.93 -4.51
CA ILE A 175 10.45 -1.56 -4.05
C ILE A 175 10.73 -2.50 -2.88
N VAL A 176 9.74 -2.65 -2.01
CA VAL A 176 9.74 -3.60 -0.89
C VAL A 176 8.50 -4.47 -1.00
N LEU A 177 8.69 -5.77 -0.96
CA LEU A 177 7.64 -6.79 -0.91
C LEU A 177 7.55 -7.34 0.50
N ASP A 178 6.37 -7.29 1.09
CA ASP A 178 6.04 -7.94 2.36
C ASP A 178 5.05 -9.07 2.09
N VAL A 179 5.54 -10.31 2.01
CA VAL A 179 4.72 -11.47 1.72
C VAL A 179 4.34 -12.18 3.00
N GLY A 180 3.08 -11.97 3.40
CA GLY A 180 2.49 -12.55 4.58
C GLY A 180 1.54 -13.72 4.29
N GLY A 181 1.08 -14.37 5.37
CA GLY A 181 0.12 -15.46 5.25
C GLY A 181 -1.27 -15.03 4.80
N ALA A 182 -1.69 -13.79 5.07
CA ALA A 182 -3.02 -13.27 4.74
C ALA A 182 -3.03 -12.31 3.55
N THR A 183 -1.97 -11.53 3.36
CA THR A 183 -1.83 -10.50 2.32
C THR A 183 -0.43 -10.50 1.76
N THR A 184 -0.28 -9.94 0.57
CA THR A 184 1.00 -9.50 0.01
C THR A 184 0.93 -8.00 -0.17
N ASP A 185 1.87 -7.27 0.42
CA ASP A 185 1.99 -5.83 0.31
C ASP A 185 3.19 -5.46 -0.55
N LEU A 186 3.02 -4.50 -1.47
CA LEU A 186 4.11 -3.92 -2.22
C LEU A 186 4.20 -2.43 -1.95
N HIS A 187 5.38 -1.99 -1.54
CA HIS A 187 5.73 -0.60 -1.28
C HIS A 187 6.75 -0.15 -2.32
N SER A 188 6.57 1.02 -2.89
CA SER A 188 7.55 1.64 -3.78
C SER A 188 7.87 3.05 -3.32
N VAL A 189 9.12 3.44 -3.41
CA VAL A 189 9.56 4.83 -3.36
C VAL A 189 10.41 5.06 -4.59
N THR A 190 9.84 5.72 -5.59
CA THR A 190 10.45 5.92 -6.90
C THR A 190 10.06 7.26 -7.48
N VAL A 191 10.91 7.77 -8.36
CA VAL A 191 10.62 8.93 -9.21
C VAL A 191 10.48 8.44 -10.64
N GLU A 192 9.54 9.01 -11.37
CA GLU A 192 9.32 8.67 -12.78
C GLU A 192 10.56 9.03 -13.61
N SER A 193 10.91 8.17 -14.56
CA SER A 193 11.93 8.49 -15.58
C SER A 193 11.45 9.64 -16.48
N ASP A 194 12.36 10.46 -16.98
CA ASP A 194 12.02 11.57 -17.90
C ASP A 194 11.20 11.13 -19.12
N GLN A 195 11.42 9.89 -19.59
CA GLN A 195 10.68 9.33 -20.71
C GLN A 195 9.24 9.01 -20.34
N VAL A 196 9.02 8.36 -19.19
CA VAL A 196 7.70 7.99 -18.71
C VAL A 196 6.93 9.22 -18.25
N ALA A 197 7.58 10.17 -17.55
CA ALA A 197 6.96 11.39 -17.05
C ALA A 197 6.28 12.21 -18.17
N ARG A 198 6.86 12.23 -19.38
CA ARG A 198 6.26 12.91 -20.55
C ARG A 198 5.03 12.20 -21.12
N LEU A 199 4.85 10.94 -20.80
CA LEU A 199 3.74 10.09 -21.29
C LEU A 199 2.65 9.93 -20.22
N MET A 200 2.89 10.34 -18.98
CA MET A 200 1.96 10.19 -17.86
C MET A 200 0.68 10.99 -18.10
N ILE A 201 -0.46 10.32 -17.89
CA ILE A 201 -1.78 10.95 -17.99
C ILE A 201 -2.32 11.41 -16.64
N SER A 202 -1.73 10.96 -15.55
CA SER A 202 -2.06 11.39 -14.18
C SER A 202 -0.86 11.19 -13.26
N PRO A 203 -0.67 12.06 -12.25
CA PRO A 203 0.44 11.92 -11.32
C PRO A 203 0.29 10.69 -10.43
N GLU A 204 1.43 10.13 -10.00
CA GLU A 204 1.53 9.08 -9.00
C GLU A 204 2.31 9.60 -7.78
N PRO A 205 1.98 9.17 -6.54
CA PRO A 205 2.75 9.57 -5.39
C PRO A 205 4.15 8.95 -5.43
N LYS A 206 5.16 9.71 -4.97
CA LYS A 206 6.55 9.22 -4.89
C LYS A 206 6.62 7.92 -4.08
N ALA A 207 5.96 7.88 -2.92
CA ALA A 207 5.81 6.69 -2.10
C ALA A 207 4.41 6.10 -2.26
N LYS A 208 4.31 4.88 -2.78
CA LYS A 208 3.04 4.18 -3.05
C LYS A 208 3.02 2.82 -2.37
N ARG A 209 1.86 2.39 -1.88
CA ARG A 209 1.60 1.04 -1.38
C ARG A 209 0.36 0.46 -2.05
N THR A 210 0.43 -0.80 -2.42
CA THR A 210 -0.73 -1.64 -2.75
C THR A 210 -0.82 -2.80 -1.78
N VAL A 211 -2.04 -3.25 -1.53
CA VAL A 211 -2.37 -4.38 -0.65
C VAL A 211 -3.14 -5.38 -1.46
N GLU A 212 -2.58 -6.57 -1.58
CA GLU A 212 -3.21 -7.67 -2.29
C GLU A 212 -3.78 -8.65 -1.26
N GLY A 213 -5.06 -8.45 -0.92
CA GLY A 213 -5.76 -9.25 0.08
C GLY A 213 -6.07 -10.68 -0.37
N ASP A 214 -5.97 -10.96 -1.66
CA ASP A 214 -6.15 -12.26 -2.27
C ASP A 214 -4.84 -13.04 -2.47
N LEU A 215 -3.70 -12.41 -2.21
CA LEU A 215 -2.37 -12.99 -2.45
C LEU A 215 -1.64 -13.42 -1.16
N GLY A 216 -2.37 -13.72 -0.09
CA GLY A 216 -1.79 -14.28 1.13
C GLY A 216 -1.49 -15.77 0.97
N VAL A 217 -0.23 -16.16 1.26
CA VAL A 217 0.26 -17.51 0.97
C VAL A 217 -0.18 -18.58 1.97
N TYR A 218 -0.94 -18.23 3.03
CA TYR A 218 -1.47 -19.19 4.00
C TYR A 218 -3.00 -19.06 4.16
N VAL A 219 -3.50 -17.96 4.69
CA VAL A 219 -4.93 -17.75 4.95
C VAL A 219 -5.71 -17.74 3.63
N ASN A 220 -5.19 -17.03 2.64
CA ASN A 220 -5.81 -16.84 1.33
C ASN A 220 -5.18 -17.72 0.23
N ARG A 221 -4.46 -18.79 0.60
CA ARG A 221 -3.76 -19.68 -0.34
C ARG A 221 -4.62 -20.18 -1.49
N TRP A 222 -5.91 -20.45 -1.24
CA TRP A 222 -6.83 -20.93 -2.28
C TRP A 222 -7.08 -19.90 -3.38
N LYS A 223 -7.01 -18.60 -3.06
CA LYS A 223 -7.05 -17.53 -4.06
C LYS A 223 -5.79 -17.49 -4.91
N VAL A 224 -4.64 -17.78 -4.30
CA VAL A 224 -3.38 -17.89 -5.02
C VAL A 224 -3.38 -19.14 -5.92
N VAL A 225 -3.90 -20.27 -5.43
CA VAL A 225 -4.08 -21.49 -6.24
C VAL A 225 -5.02 -21.23 -7.44
N GLU A 226 -6.13 -20.51 -7.22
CA GLU A 226 -7.05 -20.09 -8.29
C GLU A 226 -6.34 -19.20 -9.32
N SER A 227 -5.47 -18.28 -8.88
CA SER A 227 -4.67 -17.40 -9.76
C SER A 227 -3.68 -18.16 -10.63
N ILE A 228 -2.98 -19.16 -10.07
CA ILE A 228 -2.08 -20.04 -10.82
C ILE A 228 -2.84 -20.91 -11.82
N GLY A 229 -4.02 -21.39 -11.40
CA GLY A 229 -4.80 -22.46 -12.02
C GLY A 229 -4.41 -23.83 -11.47
N GLU A 230 -5.41 -24.60 -10.98
CA GLU A 230 -5.18 -25.87 -10.29
C GLU A 230 -4.40 -26.89 -11.14
N GLU A 231 -4.71 -27.00 -12.44
CA GLU A 231 -4.03 -27.95 -13.33
C GLU A 231 -2.54 -27.60 -13.50
N LYS A 232 -2.25 -26.31 -13.70
CA LYS A 232 -0.87 -25.81 -13.82
C LYS A 232 -0.09 -26.03 -12.52
N LEU A 233 -0.68 -25.71 -11.36
CA LEU A 233 -0.04 -25.95 -10.07
C LEU A 233 0.20 -27.44 -9.82
N ARG A 234 -0.77 -28.31 -10.16
CA ARG A 234 -0.62 -29.77 -10.04
C ARG A 234 0.54 -30.29 -10.90
N GLU A 235 0.67 -29.80 -12.12
CA GLU A 235 1.80 -30.13 -13.01
C GLU A 235 3.14 -29.69 -12.42
N GLN A 236 3.25 -28.45 -11.95
CA GLN A 236 4.46 -27.92 -11.29
C GLN A 236 4.84 -28.73 -10.04
N CYS A 237 3.86 -29.12 -9.21
CA CYS A 237 4.13 -29.97 -8.03
C CYS A 237 4.64 -31.35 -8.45
N ARG A 238 4.03 -31.96 -9.50
CA ARG A 238 4.46 -33.25 -10.02
C ARG A 238 5.88 -33.21 -10.61
N GLU A 239 6.23 -32.15 -11.32
CA GLU A 239 7.59 -31.94 -11.84
C GLU A 239 8.63 -31.84 -10.71
N GLN A 240 8.22 -31.29 -9.56
CA GLN A 240 9.05 -31.20 -8.34
C GLN A 240 8.98 -32.44 -7.44
N GLY A 241 8.24 -33.50 -7.86
CA GLY A 241 8.21 -34.81 -7.23
C GLY A 241 7.27 -34.97 -6.04
N PHE A 242 6.19 -34.13 -5.91
CA PHE A 242 5.23 -34.24 -4.83
C PHE A 242 3.77 -34.04 -5.30
N SER A 243 2.80 -34.45 -4.45
CA SER A 243 1.37 -34.24 -4.71
C SER A 243 0.91 -32.90 -4.18
N MET A 244 0.26 -32.09 -5.05
CA MET A 244 -0.38 -30.84 -4.68
C MET A 244 -1.44 -31.06 -3.60
N GLU A 245 -2.30 -32.08 -3.75
CA GLU A 245 -3.40 -32.37 -2.85
C GLU A 245 -2.88 -32.68 -1.44
N HIS A 246 -1.89 -33.57 -1.35
CA HIS A 246 -1.28 -33.92 -0.07
C HIS A 246 -0.60 -32.73 0.61
N ALA A 247 0.16 -31.93 -0.15
CA ALA A 247 0.82 -30.74 0.39
C ALA A 247 -0.17 -29.69 0.87
N LEU A 248 -1.32 -29.49 0.17
CA LEU A 248 -2.38 -28.57 0.58
C LEU A 248 -3.15 -29.05 1.81
N GLU A 249 -3.35 -30.37 2.00
CA GLU A 249 -3.98 -30.94 3.19
C GLU A 249 -3.12 -30.79 4.44
N THR A 250 -1.80 -31.00 4.30
CA THR A 250 -0.85 -30.90 5.41
C THR A 250 -0.34 -29.50 5.67
N TYR A 251 -0.78 -28.52 4.86
CA TYR A 251 -0.25 -27.15 4.81
C TYR A 251 -0.34 -26.41 6.14
N ARG A 252 0.80 -25.91 6.60
CA ARG A 252 0.94 -25.20 7.86
C ARG A 252 1.39 -23.75 7.65
N ALA A 253 1.05 -22.86 8.60
CA ALA A 253 1.46 -21.46 8.58
C ALA A 253 2.99 -21.27 8.50
N ILE A 254 3.75 -22.20 9.10
CA ILE A 254 5.19 -22.31 9.00
C ILE A 254 5.47 -23.70 8.42
N PRO A 255 5.96 -23.79 7.16
CA PRO A 255 6.22 -25.06 6.52
C PRO A 255 7.33 -25.83 7.26
N LYS A 256 7.17 -27.14 7.39
CA LYS A 256 8.12 -28.02 8.11
C LYS A 256 8.67 -29.14 7.24
N THR A 257 7.98 -29.52 6.17
CA THR A 257 8.43 -30.55 5.23
C THR A 257 8.95 -29.90 3.95
N GLU A 258 9.77 -30.63 3.22
CA GLU A 258 10.28 -30.17 1.93
C GLU A 258 9.16 -29.90 0.92
N GLU A 259 8.11 -30.73 0.90
CA GLU A 259 6.95 -30.57 0.04
C GLU A 259 6.15 -29.30 0.39
N GLU A 260 5.96 -29.03 1.68
CA GLU A 260 5.32 -27.77 2.14
C GLU A 260 6.15 -26.55 1.72
N VAL A 261 7.49 -26.59 1.84
CA VAL A 261 8.38 -25.50 1.43
C VAL A 261 8.25 -25.26 -0.07
N LYS A 262 8.34 -26.32 -0.90
CA LYS A 262 8.19 -26.22 -2.35
C LYS A 262 6.84 -25.63 -2.75
N LEU A 263 5.75 -26.09 -2.10
CA LEU A 263 4.42 -25.52 -2.37
C LEU A 263 4.35 -24.03 -2.01
N VAL A 264 4.87 -23.64 -0.83
CA VAL A 264 4.89 -22.23 -0.43
C VAL A 264 5.72 -21.38 -1.40
N GLU A 265 6.81 -21.90 -1.93
CA GLU A 265 7.62 -21.21 -2.95
C GLU A 265 6.84 -20.97 -4.25
N LEU A 266 6.07 -21.95 -4.73
CA LEU A 266 5.20 -21.78 -5.90
C LEU A 266 4.12 -20.73 -5.66
N LEU A 267 3.45 -20.76 -4.49
CA LEU A 267 2.46 -19.78 -4.12
C LEU A 267 3.07 -18.37 -3.95
N THR A 268 4.25 -18.29 -3.33
CA THR A 268 4.96 -17.00 -3.12
C THR A 268 5.40 -16.40 -4.45
N ARG A 269 5.84 -17.21 -5.40
CA ARG A 269 6.21 -16.75 -6.76
C ARG A 269 5.03 -16.07 -7.45
N GLU A 270 3.86 -16.72 -7.45
CA GLU A 270 2.64 -16.13 -8.02
C GLU A 270 2.26 -14.83 -7.30
N ALA A 271 2.27 -14.83 -5.97
CA ALA A 271 1.92 -13.66 -5.17
C ALA A 271 2.83 -12.46 -5.47
N VAL A 272 4.15 -12.69 -5.55
CA VAL A 272 5.17 -11.67 -5.86
C VAL A 272 4.98 -11.09 -7.26
N VAL A 273 4.81 -11.94 -8.27
CA VAL A 273 4.64 -11.50 -9.66
C VAL A 273 3.33 -10.73 -9.82
N LYS A 274 2.22 -11.26 -9.29
CA LYS A 274 0.91 -10.61 -9.40
C LYS A 274 0.85 -9.29 -8.63
N ALA A 275 1.45 -9.21 -7.45
CA ALA A 275 1.54 -7.96 -6.70
C ALA A 275 2.33 -6.91 -7.49
N ALA A 276 3.44 -7.29 -8.12
CA ALA A 276 4.23 -6.39 -8.94
C ALA A 276 3.47 -5.92 -10.22
N GLU A 277 2.80 -6.83 -10.92
CA GLU A 277 1.96 -6.50 -12.09
C GLU A 277 0.83 -5.51 -11.76
N ARG A 278 0.19 -5.67 -10.58
CA ARG A 278 -0.91 -4.81 -10.13
C ARG A 278 -0.43 -3.45 -9.61
N HIS A 279 0.77 -3.40 -9.05
CA HIS A 279 1.38 -2.18 -8.53
C HIS A 279 1.98 -1.31 -9.62
N ALA A 280 2.61 -1.92 -10.61
CA ALA A 280 3.27 -1.24 -11.71
C ALA A 280 2.28 -0.49 -12.62
N GLY A 281 2.75 0.60 -13.18
CA GLY A 281 2.10 1.28 -14.28
C GLY A 281 2.27 0.50 -15.59
N ARG A 282 1.59 1.00 -16.61
CA ARG A 282 1.62 0.40 -17.94
C ARG A 282 1.61 1.47 -19.05
N LEU A 283 2.21 1.13 -20.16
CA LEU A 283 2.03 1.86 -21.41
C LEU A 283 0.70 1.47 -22.05
N ARG A 284 -0.01 2.42 -22.63
CA ARG A 284 -1.24 2.20 -23.36
C ARG A 284 -1.23 2.99 -24.67
N TYR A 285 -1.91 2.47 -25.67
CA TYR A 285 -2.15 3.19 -26.91
C TYR A 285 -3.51 3.87 -26.86
N ILE A 286 -3.54 5.16 -27.15
CA ILE A 286 -4.76 5.92 -27.38
C ILE A 286 -4.83 6.30 -28.85
N TYR A 287 -6.04 6.35 -29.41
CA TYR A 287 -6.28 6.72 -30.78
C TYR A 287 -7.07 8.01 -30.81
N GLY A 288 -6.54 9.00 -31.48
CA GLY A 288 -7.16 10.32 -31.68
C GLY A 288 -7.15 10.76 -33.13
N PRO A 289 -7.64 11.97 -33.45
CA PRO A 289 -7.64 12.52 -34.82
C PRO A 289 -6.25 12.59 -35.48
N SER A 290 -5.18 12.70 -34.64
CA SER A 290 -3.79 12.74 -35.07
C SER A 290 -3.14 11.35 -35.21
N GLY A 291 -3.91 10.26 -35.01
CA GLY A 291 -3.41 8.89 -35.06
C GLY A 291 -3.19 8.26 -33.67
N ARG A 292 -2.32 7.24 -33.62
CA ARG A 292 -1.98 6.51 -32.42
C ARG A 292 -0.93 7.26 -31.60
N SER A 293 -1.20 7.47 -30.32
CA SER A 293 -0.27 8.00 -29.32
C SER A 293 -0.03 7.00 -28.19
N THR A 294 1.16 6.99 -27.64
CA THR A 294 1.48 6.19 -26.44
C THR A 294 1.33 7.08 -25.20
N VAL A 295 0.68 6.55 -24.18
CA VAL A 295 0.56 7.18 -22.86
C VAL A 295 0.98 6.20 -21.77
N ALA A 296 1.37 6.72 -20.62
CA ALA A 296 1.68 5.94 -19.42
C ALA A 296 0.63 6.21 -18.33
N GLU A 297 0.26 5.16 -17.60
CA GLU A 297 -0.69 5.22 -16.50
C GLU A 297 -0.20 4.34 -15.36
N GLY A 298 -0.21 4.86 -14.11
CA GLY A 298 0.22 4.13 -12.93
C GLY A 298 1.71 4.31 -12.62
N LYS A 299 2.22 3.56 -11.64
CA LYS A 299 3.56 3.76 -11.04
C LYS A 299 4.69 3.31 -11.96
N ASP A 300 5.64 4.19 -12.23
CA ASP A 300 6.87 3.84 -12.95
C ASP A 300 7.87 3.17 -11.99
N LEU A 301 8.21 1.91 -12.28
CA LEU A 301 9.20 1.12 -11.55
C LEU A 301 10.45 0.86 -12.40
N THR A 302 10.55 1.42 -13.61
CA THR A 302 11.66 1.14 -14.53
C THR A 302 13.02 1.60 -14.01
N GLN A 303 13.03 2.59 -13.10
CA GLN A 303 14.26 3.11 -12.48
C GLN A 303 14.62 2.43 -11.15
N VAL A 304 13.84 1.43 -10.72
CA VAL A 304 14.10 0.68 -9.49
C VAL A 304 15.46 0.01 -9.55
N LYS A 305 16.29 0.29 -8.54
CA LYS A 305 17.64 -0.27 -8.38
C LYS A 305 17.67 -1.46 -7.44
N TYR A 306 16.71 -1.51 -6.50
CA TYR A 306 16.66 -2.54 -5.45
C TYR A 306 15.26 -3.09 -5.29
N ILE A 307 15.16 -4.41 -5.23
CA ILE A 307 13.96 -5.16 -4.87
C ILE A 307 14.26 -5.80 -3.51
N VAL A 308 13.54 -5.38 -2.47
CA VAL A 308 13.76 -5.84 -1.10
C VAL A 308 12.62 -6.75 -0.68
N GLY A 309 12.95 -7.91 -0.13
CA GLY A 309 11.97 -8.86 0.40
C GLY A 309 11.94 -8.85 1.93
N THR A 310 10.74 -8.74 2.48
CA THR A 310 10.44 -8.96 3.91
C THR A 310 9.18 -9.82 4.04
N GLY A 311 8.69 -10.02 5.24
CA GLY A 311 7.59 -10.96 5.49
C GLY A 311 8.06 -12.39 5.66
N GLY A 312 7.23 -13.22 6.28
CA GLY A 312 7.60 -14.58 6.66
C GLY A 312 8.07 -15.46 5.51
N ALA A 313 7.48 -15.31 4.32
CA ALA A 313 7.87 -16.07 3.13
C ALA A 313 9.23 -15.60 2.58
N LEU A 314 9.38 -14.31 2.30
CA LEU A 314 10.60 -13.79 1.66
C LEU A 314 11.81 -13.70 2.60
N THR A 315 11.63 -13.86 3.91
CA THR A 315 12.75 -13.94 4.86
C THR A 315 13.24 -15.36 5.10
N ARG A 316 12.39 -16.38 4.86
CA ARG A 316 12.68 -17.77 5.31
C ARG A 316 12.77 -18.79 4.18
N LEU A 317 12.12 -18.56 3.03
CA LEU A 317 12.16 -19.53 1.93
C LEU A 317 13.57 -19.65 1.33
N PRO A 318 14.00 -20.86 0.96
CA PRO A 318 15.34 -21.09 0.36
C PRO A 318 15.58 -20.29 -0.91
N HIS A 319 14.61 -20.30 -1.86
CA HIS A 319 14.77 -19.68 -3.19
C HIS A 319 14.13 -18.30 -3.31
N ARG A 320 13.98 -17.58 -2.19
CA ARG A 320 13.33 -16.25 -2.13
C ARG A 320 13.91 -15.20 -3.07
N GLU A 321 15.22 -15.19 -3.27
CA GLU A 321 15.88 -14.24 -4.18
C GLU A 321 15.52 -14.51 -5.65
N GLU A 322 15.47 -15.78 -6.03
CA GLU A 322 15.06 -16.19 -7.36
C GLU A 322 13.58 -15.89 -7.61
N ILE A 323 12.73 -16.13 -6.60
CA ILE A 323 11.32 -15.77 -6.64
C ILE A 323 11.15 -14.27 -6.90
N MET A 324 11.85 -13.40 -6.18
CA MET A 324 11.79 -11.94 -6.39
C MET A 324 12.34 -11.51 -7.75
N ARG A 325 13.36 -12.22 -8.27
CA ARG A 325 13.94 -11.94 -9.58
C ARG A 325 12.97 -12.15 -10.74
N GLU A 326 11.94 -12.99 -10.58
CA GLU A 326 10.89 -13.17 -11.59
C GLU A 326 10.19 -11.87 -11.98
N ILE A 327 10.10 -10.89 -11.06
CA ILE A 327 9.51 -9.56 -11.34
C ILE A 327 10.21 -8.88 -12.53
N THR A 328 11.52 -9.06 -12.66
CA THR A 328 12.30 -8.42 -13.72
C THR A 328 12.12 -9.11 -15.08
N ARG A 329 11.49 -10.29 -15.11
CA ARG A 329 11.36 -11.15 -16.29
C ARG A 329 9.92 -11.36 -16.76
N CYS A 330 8.92 -11.04 -15.91
CA CYS A 330 7.51 -11.31 -16.22
C CYS A 330 6.87 -10.34 -17.23
N ASN A 331 7.59 -9.33 -17.74
CA ASN A 331 7.08 -8.33 -18.67
C ASN A 331 7.22 -8.76 -20.15
N GLU A 332 6.63 -9.88 -20.52
CA GLU A 332 6.69 -10.40 -21.92
C GLU A 332 6.15 -9.43 -22.96
N SER A 333 5.13 -8.66 -22.62
CA SER A 333 4.53 -7.67 -23.54
C SER A 333 5.36 -6.40 -23.71
N GLY A 334 6.30 -6.11 -22.80
CA GLY A 334 7.02 -4.86 -22.69
C GLY A 334 6.16 -3.65 -22.35
N MET A 335 4.89 -3.87 -21.96
CA MET A 335 3.92 -2.78 -21.70
C MET A 335 3.85 -2.39 -20.22
N LEU A 336 4.33 -3.23 -19.30
CA LEU A 336 4.37 -2.91 -17.88
C LEU A 336 5.63 -2.11 -17.54
N LEU A 337 5.49 -1.15 -16.64
CA LEU A 337 6.60 -0.31 -16.15
C LEU A 337 7.29 -0.99 -14.95
N LEU A 338 7.74 -2.22 -15.13
CA LEU A 338 8.40 -3.06 -14.12
C LEU A 338 9.91 -2.79 -14.02
N PRO A 339 10.57 -3.17 -12.89
CA PRO A 339 12.02 -3.13 -12.77
C PRO A 339 12.71 -3.98 -13.84
N GLY A 340 13.84 -3.50 -14.33
CA GLY A 340 14.70 -4.26 -15.24
C GLY A 340 15.64 -5.25 -14.51
N GLU A 341 16.34 -6.11 -15.25
CA GLU A 341 17.26 -7.12 -14.72
C GLU A 341 18.46 -6.53 -13.95
N HIS A 342 18.70 -5.22 -14.10
CA HIS A 342 19.74 -4.50 -13.35
C HIS A 342 19.43 -4.35 -11.86
N ALA A 343 18.15 -4.53 -11.46
CA ALA A 343 17.72 -4.39 -10.07
C ALA A 343 18.37 -5.46 -9.18
N GLN A 344 18.98 -5.03 -8.09
CA GLN A 344 19.58 -5.91 -7.09
C GLN A 344 18.50 -6.42 -6.12
N ILE A 345 18.61 -7.70 -5.77
CA ILE A 345 17.72 -8.33 -4.80
C ILE A 345 18.35 -8.25 -3.41
N LEU A 346 17.60 -7.76 -2.44
CA LEU A 346 17.98 -7.70 -1.03
C LEU A 346 16.93 -8.42 -0.18
N VAL A 347 17.37 -9.00 0.93
CA VAL A 347 16.49 -9.73 1.86
C VAL A 347 16.66 -9.17 3.27
N ASP A 348 15.54 -8.89 3.93
CA ASP A 348 15.50 -8.57 5.36
C ASP A 348 15.69 -9.87 6.19
N HIS A 349 16.96 -10.28 6.36
CA HIS A 349 17.33 -11.56 6.98
C HIS A 349 16.84 -11.70 8.42
N ASP A 350 16.78 -10.60 9.15
CA ASP A 350 16.38 -10.57 10.55
C ASP A 350 14.86 -10.37 10.74
N TYR A 351 14.13 -10.09 9.65
CA TYR A 351 12.68 -9.83 9.66
C TYR A 351 12.31 -8.66 10.59
N ILE A 352 13.02 -7.55 10.48
CA ILE A 352 12.90 -6.41 11.40
C ILE A 352 12.49 -5.10 10.73
N MET A 353 12.24 -5.09 9.41
CA MET A 353 11.91 -3.86 8.67
C MET A 353 10.77 -3.07 9.30
N ALA A 354 9.67 -3.73 9.70
CA ALA A 354 8.56 -3.04 10.35
C ALA A 354 8.98 -2.37 11.68
N SER A 355 9.76 -3.07 12.50
CA SER A 355 10.28 -2.52 13.77
C SER A 355 11.22 -1.35 13.52
N LEU A 356 12.07 -1.45 12.50
CA LEU A 356 13.00 -0.38 12.15
C LEU A 356 12.30 0.84 11.53
N GLY A 357 11.17 0.63 10.86
CA GLY A 357 10.33 1.73 10.39
C GLY A 357 9.75 2.56 11.54
N VAL A 358 9.36 1.91 12.65
CA VAL A 358 8.95 2.62 13.87
C VAL A 358 10.15 3.31 14.51
N LEU A 359 11.27 2.60 14.64
CA LEU A 359 12.52 3.13 15.22
C LEU A 359 13.03 4.36 14.48
N SER A 360 12.90 4.37 13.15
CA SER A 360 13.38 5.46 12.29
C SER A 360 12.74 6.82 12.57
N LYS A 361 11.50 6.82 13.11
CA LYS A 361 10.80 8.06 13.50
C LYS A 361 11.56 8.85 14.56
N ARG A 362 12.33 8.20 15.41
CA ARG A 362 13.06 8.83 16.50
C ARG A 362 14.57 8.69 16.35
N TYR A 363 15.03 7.57 15.80
CA TYR A 363 16.46 7.22 15.70
C TYR A 363 16.82 6.74 14.28
N PRO A 364 16.71 7.59 13.24
CA PRO A 364 16.87 7.18 11.84
C PRO A 364 18.27 6.60 11.56
N GLN A 365 19.32 7.12 12.17
CA GLN A 365 20.67 6.60 11.99
C GLN A 365 20.88 5.21 12.61
N ALA A 366 20.27 4.95 13.78
CA ALA A 366 20.33 3.64 14.41
C ALA A 366 19.53 2.61 13.59
N ALA A 367 18.35 3.01 13.10
CA ALA A 367 17.55 2.17 12.22
C ALA A 367 18.31 1.83 10.93
N ALA A 368 18.98 2.80 10.31
CA ALA A 368 19.78 2.60 9.11
C ALA A 368 20.91 1.57 9.33
N ARG A 369 21.67 1.68 10.44
CA ARG A 369 22.73 0.71 10.76
C ARG A 369 22.22 -0.72 10.96
N LEU A 370 21.07 -0.86 11.62
CA LEU A 370 20.44 -2.19 11.77
C LEU A 370 19.92 -2.73 10.45
N LEU A 371 19.43 -1.85 9.56
CA LEU A 371 19.04 -2.23 8.19
C LEU A 371 20.24 -2.72 7.38
N GLU A 372 21.40 -2.04 7.46
CA GLU A 372 22.64 -2.51 6.83
C GLU A 372 22.97 -3.95 7.22
N GLN A 373 22.87 -4.26 8.52
CA GLN A 373 23.13 -5.61 9.03
C GLN A 373 22.11 -6.61 8.51
N SER A 374 20.81 -6.29 8.61
CA SER A 374 19.75 -7.19 8.17
C SER A 374 19.75 -7.43 6.67
N LEU A 375 20.10 -6.43 5.87
CA LEU A 375 20.18 -6.53 4.41
C LEU A 375 21.54 -7.07 3.92
N GLY A 376 22.55 -7.16 4.79
CA GLY A 376 23.90 -7.63 4.44
C GLY A 376 24.65 -6.69 3.48
N ILE A 377 24.37 -5.39 3.52
CA ILE A 377 25.01 -4.38 2.65
C ILE A 377 25.51 -3.18 3.48
N THR A 378 26.38 -2.40 2.91
CA THR A 378 26.79 -1.11 3.49
C THR A 378 26.16 0.01 2.69
N PHE A 379 25.50 0.94 3.36
CA PHE A 379 24.90 2.08 2.69
C PHE A 379 25.96 3.07 2.25
N PRO A 380 25.81 3.70 1.08
CA PRO A 380 26.67 4.80 0.68
C PRO A 380 26.51 5.97 1.67
N GLU A 381 27.60 6.76 1.82
CA GLU A 381 27.50 8.00 2.59
C GLU A 381 26.36 8.88 2.05
N ARG A 382 25.51 9.41 2.94
CA ARG A 382 24.45 10.33 2.53
C ARG A 382 25.08 11.50 1.76
N LYS A 383 24.64 11.71 0.53
CA LYS A 383 24.91 12.99 -0.12
C LYS A 383 24.25 14.07 0.72
N ALA A 384 25.04 15.02 1.21
CA ALA A 384 24.50 16.21 1.83
C ALA A 384 23.53 16.86 0.82
N GLU A 385 22.29 17.11 1.24
CA GLU A 385 21.34 17.89 0.45
C GLU A 385 21.99 19.29 0.24
N GLU A 386 22.29 19.63 -1.01
CA GLU A 386 22.64 20.97 -1.43
C GLU A 386 21.40 21.87 -1.50
#